data_4acd6b0219cab085ebdb46b8d24103e4
#
_entry.id   4acd6b0219cab085ebdb46b8d24103e4
#
_cell.length_a   1.000
_cell.length_b   1.000
_cell.length_c   1.000
_cell.angle_alpha   90.00
_cell.angle_beta   90.00
_cell.angle_gamma   90.00
#
_symmetry.space_group_name_H-M   'P 1'
#
loop_
_entity.id
_entity.type
_entity.pdbx_description
1 polymer ?
#
loop_
_entity_poly.entity_id
_entity_poly.type
_entity_poly.pdbx_seq_one_letter_code
_entity_poly.pdbx_strand_id
1 'polypeptide(L)'
;EGLRALGVSKLVMMTGDSDKTARAAAAAVGVDEYFSEVLPEDKANFIRAEHALGRKVIMLGDGVNDSPALSEADAGIAVSDGAAIAREVADITVDADDLYSLLILKRLSDALMARIHGNYRKIIGFNLMLIVLGVIGVLPPATSALLHNASTLAISLKSMTNLLEE
;
A
#
# COMPACT_ATOMS: atom_id res chain seq x y z
N GLU A 1 -17.26 -3.50 -0.85
CA GLU A 1 -17.04 -4.93 -1.15
C GLU A 1 -15.65 -5.13 -1.81
N GLY A 2 -15.30 -4.36 -2.84
CA GLY A 2 -14.02 -4.52 -3.56
C GLY A 2 -12.78 -4.46 -2.67
N LEU A 3 -12.70 -3.51 -1.74
CA LEU A 3 -11.57 -3.40 -0.80
C LEU A 3 -11.48 -4.60 0.15
N ARG A 4 -12.62 -5.12 0.59
CA ARG A 4 -12.65 -6.34 1.44
C ARG A 4 -12.12 -7.56 0.68
N ALA A 5 -12.48 -7.70 -0.59
CA ALA A 5 -11.95 -8.77 -1.44
C ALA A 5 -10.43 -8.68 -1.64
N LEU A 6 -9.84 -7.50 -1.47
CA LEU A 6 -8.40 -7.24 -1.53
C LEU A 6 -7.70 -7.27 -0.15
N GLY A 7 -8.38 -7.82 0.88
CA GLY A 7 -7.80 -8.07 2.19
C GLY A 7 -7.90 -6.93 3.20
N VAL A 8 -8.70 -5.88 2.91
CA VAL A 8 -9.02 -4.86 3.91
C VAL A 8 -9.98 -5.47 4.94
N SER A 9 -9.54 -5.61 6.17
CA SER A 9 -10.27 -6.31 7.23
C SER A 9 -11.32 -5.46 7.92
N LYS A 10 -11.15 -4.14 7.95
CA LYS A 10 -12.03 -3.21 8.64
C LYS A 10 -12.15 -1.89 7.87
N LEU A 11 -13.36 -1.42 7.68
CA LEU A 11 -13.68 -0.13 7.06
C LEU A 11 -14.34 0.78 8.11
N VAL A 12 -13.75 1.93 8.35
CA VAL A 12 -14.23 2.90 9.33
C VAL A 12 -14.49 4.23 8.64
N MET A 13 -15.61 4.85 8.94
CA MET A 13 -15.94 6.20 8.49
C MET A 13 -15.87 7.17 9.66
N MET A 14 -15.14 8.27 9.48
CA MET A 14 -15.02 9.36 10.46
C MET A 14 -15.41 10.69 9.81
N THR A 15 -16.44 11.34 10.33
CA THR A 15 -16.94 12.59 9.77
C THR A 15 -17.24 13.63 10.85
N GLY A 16 -17.09 14.90 10.50
CA GLY A 16 -17.54 16.02 11.33
C GLY A 16 -19.07 16.26 11.31
N ASP A 17 -19.79 15.53 10.46
CA ASP A 17 -21.24 15.67 10.33
C ASP A 17 -22.00 15.14 11.54
N SER A 18 -23.29 15.50 11.63
CA SER A 18 -24.18 15.00 12.67
C SER A 18 -24.40 13.48 12.58
N ASP A 19 -24.70 12.84 13.72
CA ASP A 19 -24.94 11.38 13.76
C ASP A 19 -26.00 10.91 12.76
N LYS A 20 -27.05 11.70 12.54
CA LYS A 20 -28.10 11.35 11.56
C LYS A 20 -27.54 11.23 10.15
N THR A 21 -26.70 12.16 9.73
CA THR A 21 -26.07 12.18 8.38
C THR A 21 -25.05 11.05 8.29
N ALA A 22 -24.18 10.94 9.29
CA ALA A 22 -23.14 9.91 9.37
C ALA A 22 -23.72 8.50 9.27
N ARG A 23 -24.79 8.22 10.02
CA ARG A 23 -25.48 6.91 9.99
C ARG A 23 -26.02 6.56 8.61
N ALA A 24 -26.65 7.51 7.93
CA ALA A 24 -27.18 7.29 6.59
C ALA A 24 -26.08 7.00 5.58
N ALA A 25 -25.00 7.76 5.61
CA ALA A 25 -23.82 7.57 4.76
C ALA A 25 -23.13 6.22 5.05
N ALA A 26 -22.91 5.89 6.32
CA ALA A 26 -22.31 4.63 6.75
C ALA A 26 -23.08 3.41 6.25
N ALA A 27 -24.42 3.47 6.35
CA ALA A 27 -25.30 2.40 5.84
C ALA A 27 -25.24 2.27 4.32
N ALA A 28 -25.13 3.39 3.59
CA ALA A 28 -25.04 3.39 2.13
C ALA A 28 -23.70 2.83 1.63
N VAL A 29 -22.59 3.14 2.31
CA VAL A 29 -21.23 2.69 1.95
C VAL A 29 -20.95 1.27 2.47
N GLY A 30 -21.59 0.85 3.56
CA GLY A 30 -21.41 -0.48 4.15
C GLY A 30 -20.10 -0.59 4.94
N VAL A 31 -19.77 0.44 5.74
CA VAL A 31 -18.63 0.43 6.66
C VAL A 31 -18.93 -0.41 7.91
N ASP A 32 -17.88 -0.86 8.61
CA ASP A 32 -18.02 -1.66 9.84
C ASP A 32 -18.35 -0.80 11.06
N GLU A 33 -17.75 0.38 11.10
CA GLU A 33 -17.91 1.36 12.18
C GLU A 33 -17.99 2.77 11.58
N TYR A 34 -18.70 3.66 12.27
CA TYR A 34 -18.65 5.08 11.95
C TYR A 34 -18.57 5.93 13.23
N PHE A 35 -17.95 7.08 13.08
CA PHE A 35 -17.86 8.10 14.12
C PHE A 35 -18.33 9.44 13.54
N SER A 36 -19.27 10.07 14.20
CA SER A 36 -19.84 11.36 13.85
C SER A 36 -19.27 12.48 14.75
N GLU A 37 -19.40 13.73 14.31
CA GLU A 37 -18.97 14.92 15.07
C GLU A 37 -17.49 14.88 15.50
N VAL A 38 -16.64 14.26 14.66
CA VAL A 38 -15.22 14.02 14.93
C VAL A 38 -14.39 15.22 14.52
N LEU A 39 -13.50 15.66 15.40
CA LEU A 39 -12.52 16.71 15.10
C LEU A 39 -11.32 16.13 14.31
N PRO A 40 -10.57 16.97 13.58
CA PRO A 40 -9.37 16.52 12.83
C PRO A 40 -8.34 15.80 13.71
N GLU A 41 -8.14 16.26 14.93
CA GLU A 41 -7.21 15.65 15.91
C GLU A 41 -7.67 14.26 16.38
N ASP A 42 -8.98 14.04 16.49
CA ASP A 42 -9.53 12.75 16.91
C ASP A 42 -9.29 11.68 15.86
N LYS A 43 -9.33 12.05 14.58
CA LYS A 43 -8.99 11.15 13.47
C LYS A 43 -7.55 10.66 13.57
N ALA A 44 -6.59 11.55 13.83
CA ALA A 44 -5.19 11.18 14.03
C ALA A 44 -5.01 10.32 15.29
N ASN A 45 -5.70 10.62 16.38
CA ASN A 45 -5.66 9.84 17.61
C ASN A 45 -6.22 8.42 17.41
N PHE A 46 -7.28 8.28 16.61
CA PHE A 46 -7.82 6.98 16.25
C PHE A 46 -6.77 6.13 15.49
N ILE A 47 -6.05 6.72 14.53
CA ILE A 47 -5.00 6.04 13.79
C ILE A 47 -3.88 5.57 14.72
N ARG A 48 -3.44 6.41 15.66
CA ARG A 48 -2.45 6.04 16.70
C ARG A 48 -2.92 4.86 17.54
N ALA A 49 -4.19 4.85 17.92
CA ALA A 49 -4.77 3.74 18.67
C ALA A 49 -4.77 2.42 17.86
N GLU A 50 -5.10 2.48 16.57
CA GLU A 50 -5.03 1.31 15.69
C GLU A 50 -3.57 0.82 15.51
N HIS A 51 -2.59 1.73 15.39
CA HIS A 51 -1.17 1.39 15.37
C HIS A 51 -0.71 0.71 16.66
N ALA A 52 -1.18 1.17 17.82
CA ALA A 52 -0.87 0.53 19.11
C ALA A 52 -1.41 -0.91 19.20
N LEU A 53 -2.43 -1.25 18.43
CA LEU A 53 -2.95 -2.62 18.25
C LEU A 53 -2.20 -3.43 17.17
N GLY A 54 -1.14 -2.88 16.58
CA GLY A 54 -0.34 -3.51 15.53
C GLY A 54 -1.01 -3.53 14.16
N ARG A 55 -2.03 -2.72 13.95
CA ARG A 55 -2.76 -2.64 12.67
C ARG A 55 -2.11 -1.62 11.75
N LYS A 56 -2.22 -1.88 10.44
CA LYS A 56 -1.85 -0.95 9.38
C LYS A 56 -3.07 -0.18 8.91
N VAL A 57 -2.93 1.14 8.78
CA VAL A 57 -4.03 2.04 8.46
C VAL A 57 -3.79 2.76 7.15
N ILE A 58 -4.76 2.68 6.26
CA ILE A 58 -4.86 3.53 5.07
C ILE A 58 -5.90 4.59 5.38
N MET A 59 -5.52 5.86 5.33
CA MET A 59 -6.42 7.00 5.50
C MET A 59 -6.79 7.57 4.15
N LEU A 60 -8.10 7.76 3.94
CA LEU A 60 -8.64 8.44 2.78
C LEU A 60 -9.32 9.73 3.24
N GLY A 61 -8.94 10.87 2.68
CA GLY A 61 -9.48 12.17 3.08
C GLY A 61 -9.39 13.22 1.99
N ASP A 62 -9.99 14.40 2.20
CA ASP A 62 -9.97 15.53 1.26
C ASP A 62 -8.67 16.35 1.32
N GLY A 63 -7.81 16.09 2.27
CA GLY A 63 -6.49 16.70 2.44
C GLY A 63 -6.47 18.03 3.17
N VAL A 64 -7.57 18.75 3.29
CA VAL A 64 -7.61 20.07 3.95
C VAL A 64 -7.75 19.91 5.46
N ASN A 65 -8.82 19.26 5.87
CA ASN A 65 -9.13 19.03 7.29
C ASN A 65 -8.53 17.73 7.84
N ASP A 66 -8.14 16.83 6.96
CA ASP A 66 -7.64 15.49 7.31
C ASP A 66 -6.11 15.40 7.35
N SER A 67 -5.39 16.52 7.12
CA SER A 67 -3.93 16.56 7.07
C SER A 67 -3.24 15.86 8.26
N PRO A 68 -3.65 16.04 9.53
CA PRO A 68 -3.03 15.33 10.65
C PRO A 68 -3.23 13.80 10.56
N ALA A 69 -4.41 13.36 10.14
CA ALA A 69 -4.73 11.95 10.00
C ALA A 69 -4.03 11.30 8.80
N LEU A 70 -3.95 12.01 7.67
CA LEU A 70 -3.21 11.57 6.48
C LEU A 70 -1.72 11.35 6.78
N SER A 71 -1.10 12.29 7.52
CA SER A 71 0.31 12.18 7.91
C SER A 71 0.58 11.08 8.94
N GLU A 72 -0.39 10.72 9.76
CA GLU A 72 -0.25 9.68 10.79
C GLU A 72 -0.46 8.27 10.25
N ALA A 73 -1.16 8.12 9.12
CA ALA A 73 -1.46 6.82 8.53
C ALA A 73 -0.21 6.15 7.93
N ASP A 74 -0.25 4.82 7.77
CA ASP A 74 0.80 4.09 7.01
C ASP A 74 0.76 4.41 5.51
N ALA A 75 -0.41 4.80 5.00
CA ALA A 75 -0.58 5.39 3.68
C ALA A 75 -1.72 6.40 3.71
N GLY A 76 -1.40 7.67 3.50
CA GLY A 76 -2.35 8.76 3.35
C GLY A 76 -2.75 8.95 1.89
N ILE A 77 -4.04 8.87 1.60
CA ILE A 77 -4.58 9.05 0.24
C ILE A 77 -5.49 10.26 0.24
N ALA A 78 -5.10 11.30 -0.48
CA ALA A 78 -5.95 12.47 -0.69
C ALA A 78 -6.88 12.26 -1.88
N VAL A 79 -8.16 12.50 -1.67
CA VAL A 79 -9.19 12.55 -2.72
C VAL A 79 -9.44 14.01 -3.04
N SER A 80 -8.97 14.48 -4.16
CA SER A 80 -9.02 15.91 -4.46
C SER A 80 -9.03 16.20 -5.95
N ASP A 81 -9.85 17.16 -6.35
CA ASP A 81 -9.87 17.76 -7.68
C ASP A 81 -8.64 18.68 -7.95
N GLY A 82 -7.51 18.44 -7.30
CA GLY A 82 -6.25 19.11 -7.58
C GLY A 82 -5.80 20.18 -6.59
N ALA A 83 -6.37 20.25 -5.37
CA ALA A 83 -5.91 21.18 -4.35
C ALA A 83 -4.43 20.95 -3.99
N ALA A 84 -3.60 22.00 -4.12
CA ALA A 84 -2.16 21.91 -3.91
C ALA A 84 -1.78 21.40 -2.52
N ILE A 85 -2.57 21.70 -1.49
CA ILE A 85 -2.35 21.33 -0.10
C ILE A 85 -2.46 19.82 0.11
N ALA A 86 -3.40 19.16 -0.58
CA ALA A 86 -3.56 17.71 -0.49
C ALA A 86 -2.32 16.95 -0.99
N ARG A 87 -1.62 17.50 -1.99
CA ARG A 87 -0.40 16.91 -2.56
C ARG A 87 0.83 17.00 -1.65
N GLU A 88 0.85 17.96 -0.72
CA GLU A 88 1.99 18.13 0.20
C GLU A 88 1.94 17.17 1.39
N VAL A 89 0.76 16.67 1.74
CA VAL A 89 0.54 15.91 2.98
C VAL A 89 0.27 14.44 2.73
N ALA A 90 -0.37 14.10 1.60
CA ALA A 90 -0.71 12.73 1.27
C ALA A 90 0.40 12.04 0.47
N ASP A 91 0.58 10.74 0.72
CA ASP A 91 1.49 9.89 -0.06
C ASP A 91 1.00 9.67 -1.48
N ILE A 92 -0.32 9.67 -1.66
CA ILE A 92 -0.99 9.38 -2.92
C ILE A 92 -2.17 10.35 -3.10
N THR A 93 -2.37 10.81 -4.34
CA THR A 93 -3.55 11.60 -4.71
C THR A 93 -4.38 10.82 -5.72
N VAL A 94 -5.69 10.75 -5.48
CA VAL A 94 -6.67 10.07 -6.33
C VAL A 94 -7.75 11.07 -6.73
N ASP A 95 -8.24 10.97 -7.95
CA ASP A 95 -9.35 11.78 -8.44
C ASP A 95 -10.65 11.45 -7.68
N ALA A 96 -11.41 12.47 -7.30
CA ALA A 96 -12.66 12.30 -6.56
C ALA A 96 -13.71 11.52 -7.36
N ASP A 97 -13.70 11.65 -8.69
CA ASP A 97 -14.64 10.98 -9.58
C ASP A 97 -14.30 9.50 -9.84
N ASP A 98 -13.09 9.06 -9.49
CA ASP A 98 -12.62 7.69 -9.75
C ASP A 98 -12.11 6.95 -8.49
N LEU A 99 -13.01 6.65 -7.58
CA LEU A 99 -12.69 5.81 -6.42
C LEU A 99 -12.35 4.35 -6.78
N TYR A 100 -12.63 3.90 -8.01
CA TYR A 100 -12.21 2.58 -8.48
C TYR A 100 -10.70 2.47 -8.65
N SER A 101 -10.02 3.60 -8.87
CA SER A 101 -8.56 3.66 -8.91
C SER A 101 -7.90 3.15 -7.62
N LEU A 102 -8.59 3.22 -6.46
CA LEU A 102 -8.13 2.63 -5.20
C LEU A 102 -8.01 1.09 -5.28
N LEU A 103 -8.92 0.44 -5.98
CA LEU A 103 -8.85 -1.02 -6.18
C LEU A 103 -7.68 -1.39 -7.09
N ILE A 104 -7.45 -0.59 -8.13
CA ILE A 104 -6.32 -0.78 -9.05
C ILE A 104 -5.02 -0.54 -8.30
N LEU A 105 -4.92 0.53 -7.52
CA LEU A 105 -3.77 0.86 -6.67
C LEU A 105 -3.44 -0.29 -5.71
N LYS A 106 -4.44 -0.82 -5.02
CA LYS A 106 -4.23 -1.95 -4.08
C LYS A 106 -3.75 -3.20 -4.80
N ARG A 107 -4.35 -3.56 -5.94
CA ARG A 107 -3.92 -4.69 -6.77
C ARG A 107 -2.49 -4.51 -7.26
N LEU A 108 -2.15 -3.29 -7.73
CA LEU A 108 -0.81 -2.97 -8.21
C LEU A 108 0.22 -3.10 -7.08
N SER A 109 -0.11 -2.60 -5.89
CA SER A 109 0.73 -2.71 -4.69
C SER A 109 0.98 -4.17 -4.32
N ASP A 110 -0.07 -5.00 -4.28
CA ASP A 110 0.04 -6.42 -3.95
C ASP A 110 0.88 -7.18 -4.99
N ALA A 111 0.65 -6.92 -6.28
CA ALA A 111 1.42 -7.51 -7.37
C ALA A 111 2.90 -7.09 -7.32
N LEU A 112 3.18 -5.81 -7.01
CA LEU A 112 4.54 -5.31 -6.83
C LEU A 112 5.24 -6.00 -5.67
N MET A 113 4.60 -6.09 -4.52
CA MET A 113 5.17 -6.77 -3.34
C MET A 113 5.41 -8.25 -3.59
N ALA A 114 4.50 -8.93 -4.27
CA ALA A 114 4.68 -10.32 -4.67
C ALA A 114 5.89 -10.49 -5.60
N ARG A 115 6.07 -9.57 -6.57
CA ARG A 115 7.24 -9.54 -7.46
C ARG A 115 8.54 -9.31 -6.70
N ILE A 116 8.56 -8.31 -5.79
CA ILE A 116 9.74 -8.00 -4.96
C ILE A 116 10.14 -9.22 -4.14
N HIS A 117 9.21 -9.82 -3.39
CA HIS A 117 9.49 -11.00 -2.57
C HIS A 117 9.91 -12.21 -3.43
N GLY A 118 9.29 -12.39 -4.59
CA GLY A 118 9.66 -13.44 -5.54
C GLY A 118 11.09 -13.27 -6.07
N ASN A 119 11.46 -12.05 -6.46
CA ASN A 119 12.81 -11.75 -6.94
C ASN A 119 13.85 -11.90 -5.83
N TYR A 120 13.55 -11.40 -4.63
CA TYR A 120 14.42 -11.52 -3.48
C TYR A 120 14.75 -12.99 -3.16
N ARG A 121 13.74 -13.86 -3.11
CA ARG A 121 13.94 -15.31 -2.88
C ARG A 121 14.80 -15.96 -3.98
N LYS A 122 14.59 -15.57 -5.26
CA LYS A 122 15.39 -16.09 -6.37
C LYS A 122 16.83 -15.64 -6.29
N ILE A 123 17.07 -14.35 -6.02
CA ILE A 123 18.42 -13.78 -5.89
C ILE A 123 19.18 -14.47 -4.75
N ILE A 124 18.59 -14.54 -3.55
CA ILE A 124 19.25 -15.17 -2.41
C ILE A 124 19.49 -16.66 -2.65
N GLY A 125 18.47 -17.38 -3.11
CA GLY A 125 18.59 -18.82 -3.34
C GLY A 125 19.65 -19.16 -4.39
N PHE A 126 19.67 -18.43 -5.51
CA PHE A 126 20.66 -18.62 -6.55
C PHE A 126 22.08 -18.27 -6.09
N ASN A 127 22.26 -17.14 -5.41
CA ASN A 127 23.56 -16.75 -4.86
C ASN A 127 24.07 -17.74 -3.82
N LEU A 128 23.23 -18.21 -2.93
CA LEU A 128 23.60 -19.24 -1.95
C LEU A 128 24.05 -20.53 -2.65
N MET A 129 23.34 -20.95 -3.70
CA MET A 129 23.73 -22.09 -4.51
C MET A 129 25.11 -21.90 -5.15
N LEU A 130 25.38 -20.72 -5.75
CA LEU A 130 26.68 -20.40 -6.34
C LEU A 130 27.82 -20.44 -5.31
N ILE A 131 27.58 -19.92 -4.10
CA ILE A 131 28.54 -19.95 -3.01
C ILE A 131 28.87 -21.40 -2.62
N VAL A 132 27.84 -22.23 -2.41
CA VAL A 132 28.02 -23.64 -2.04
C VAL A 132 28.83 -24.37 -3.12
N LEU A 133 28.47 -24.22 -4.40
CA LEU A 133 29.17 -24.85 -5.53
C LEU A 133 30.62 -24.34 -5.66
N GLY A 134 30.89 -23.10 -5.33
CA GLY A 134 32.24 -22.55 -5.25
C GLY A 134 33.07 -23.15 -4.10
N VAL A 135 32.49 -23.26 -2.90
CA VAL A 135 33.17 -23.83 -1.71
C VAL A 135 33.52 -25.29 -1.89
N ILE A 136 32.66 -26.09 -2.52
CA ILE A 136 32.94 -27.51 -2.79
C ILE A 136 33.82 -27.71 -4.04
N GLY A 137 34.28 -26.63 -4.67
CA GLY A 137 35.22 -26.68 -5.78
C GLY A 137 34.61 -27.06 -7.15
N VAL A 138 33.28 -27.10 -7.28
CA VAL A 138 32.59 -27.45 -8.53
C VAL A 138 32.60 -26.28 -9.52
N LEU A 139 32.50 -25.03 -9.01
CA LEU A 139 32.50 -23.83 -9.86
C LEU A 139 33.74 -22.97 -9.61
N PRO A 140 34.50 -22.64 -10.68
CA PRO A 140 35.55 -21.65 -10.60
C PRO A 140 34.99 -20.26 -10.22
N PRO A 141 35.74 -19.42 -9.48
CA PRO A 141 35.29 -18.09 -9.06
C PRO A 141 34.82 -17.19 -10.22
N ALA A 142 35.54 -17.21 -11.35
CA ALA A 142 35.18 -16.43 -12.53
C ALA A 142 33.83 -16.84 -13.13
N THR A 143 33.54 -18.14 -13.19
CA THR A 143 32.25 -18.66 -13.65
C THR A 143 31.12 -18.31 -12.70
N SER A 144 31.39 -18.41 -11.39
CA SER A 144 30.41 -18.01 -10.36
C SER A 144 30.05 -16.53 -10.48
N ALA A 145 31.03 -15.65 -10.67
CA ALA A 145 30.82 -14.21 -10.86
C ALA A 145 30.02 -13.92 -12.15
N LEU A 146 30.32 -14.60 -13.26
CA LEU A 146 29.60 -14.44 -14.52
C LEU A 146 28.12 -14.85 -14.35
N LEU A 147 27.85 -15.99 -13.72
CA LEU A 147 26.49 -16.48 -13.48
C LEU A 147 25.71 -15.56 -12.53
N HIS A 148 26.35 -15.03 -11.49
CA HIS A 148 25.77 -14.03 -10.60
C HIS A 148 25.29 -12.80 -11.38
N ASN A 149 26.19 -12.19 -12.18
CA ASN A 149 25.85 -11.00 -12.96
C ASN A 149 24.76 -11.28 -14.01
N ALA A 150 24.84 -12.41 -14.71
CA ALA A 150 23.84 -12.80 -15.69
C ALA A 150 22.47 -13.03 -15.04
N SER A 151 22.40 -13.67 -13.87
CA SER A 151 21.15 -13.89 -13.15
C SER A 151 20.52 -12.57 -12.68
N THR A 152 21.32 -11.65 -12.20
CA THR A 152 20.87 -10.32 -11.75
C THR A 152 20.28 -9.56 -12.94
N LEU A 153 20.97 -9.56 -14.09
CA LEU A 153 20.47 -8.92 -15.31
C LEU A 153 19.15 -9.55 -15.77
N ALA A 154 19.06 -10.88 -15.80
CA ALA A 154 17.85 -11.59 -16.21
C ALA A 154 16.64 -11.28 -15.30
N ILE A 155 16.85 -11.24 -13.96
CA ILE A 155 15.81 -10.88 -13.00
C ILE A 155 15.39 -9.42 -13.19
N SER A 156 16.35 -8.50 -13.41
CA SER A 156 16.07 -7.09 -13.65
C SER A 156 15.23 -6.90 -14.93
N LEU A 157 15.61 -7.51 -16.04
CA LEU A 157 14.86 -7.45 -17.30
C LEU A 157 13.43 -8.01 -17.13
N LYS A 158 13.29 -9.15 -16.43
CA LYS A 158 11.96 -9.70 -16.14
C LYS A 158 11.13 -8.77 -15.27
N SER A 159 11.75 -7.98 -14.40
CA SER A 159 11.05 -7.04 -13.52
C SER A 159 10.52 -5.81 -14.24
N MET A 160 10.94 -5.56 -15.47
CA MET A 160 10.45 -4.46 -16.31
C MET A 160 9.15 -4.80 -17.07
N THR A 161 8.64 -6.01 -16.96
CA THR A 161 7.34 -6.39 -17.55
C THR A 161 6.18 -5.82 -16.73
N ASN A 162 5.02 -5.66 -17.38
CA ASN A 162 3.80 -5.18 -16.71
C ASN A 162 3.47 -6.01 -15.47
N LEU A 163 2.92 -5.35 -14.46
CA LEU A 163 2.50 -5.98 -13.19
C LEU A 163 1.08 -6.52 -13.26
N LEU A 164 0.21 -5.79 -13.94
CA LEU A 164 -1.18 -6.18 -14.17
C LEU A 164 -1.30 -6.54 -15.65
N GLU A 165 -1.87 -7.69 -15.94
CA GLU A 165 -2.37 -8.04 -17.27
C GLU A 165 -3.69 -7.29 -17.46
N GLU A 166 -3.89 -6.67 -18.63
CA GLU A 166 -5.14 -5.98 -19.00
C GLU A 166 -6.33 -6.94 -19.07
#